data_a4bca37a7599c92614f0a5a168726e71
#
_entry.id   a4bca37a7599c92614f0a5a168726e71
#
_cell.length_a   1.000
_cell.length_b   1.000
_cell.length_c   1.000
_cell.angle_alpha   90.00
_cell.angle_beta   90.00
_cell.angle_gamma   90.00
#
_symmetry.space_group_name_H-M   'P 1'
#
loop_
_entity.id
_entity.type
_entity.pdbx_description
1 polymer ?
#
loop_
_entity_poly.entity_id
_entity_poly.type
_entity_poly.pdbx_seq_one_letter_code
_entity_poly.pdbx_strand_id
1 'polypeptide(L)'
;MIISHFYDWQKLPDSMTEDLMAEFNWHGAKYLTINGHQLAEHVDDASGYLRNFGAHMRAQHLETRDAHAPAGDSWDLNIVDPDQRRKIFKVHSMFLEMLADMGVHTYTMHVGTRDYMPPHCSELPPLRRLAEEMLELLLPVAEKNQIILAVENSFEAPNAPDEVVGLVERFKSPWLRCCFDAGHACRMADFEGRDLSLYRPGYIEESWHGHIILEKDAYAKMKPFTVTAHLHDNNGYSDQHKLAFDGCIDWHKLLSELRDTPSLFSIQNEMAHSKHHIPVGRACEAFAAIEDFFATGVLNTKTDHEHRFQTVISTLLKNGEN
;
A
#
# COMPACT_ATOMS: atom_id res chain seq x y z
N MET A 1 9.31 6.64 -14.18
CA MET A 1 8.39 6.14 -13.14
C MET A 1 9.15 6.06 -11.83
N ILE A 2 8.55 6.44 -10.71
CA ILE A 2 9.12 6.24 -9.38
C ILE A 2 8.72 4.85 -8.90
N ILE A 3 9.71 4.04 -8.52
CA ILE A 3 9.51 2.76 -7.85
C ILE A 3 9.96 2.91 -6.42
N SER A 4 9.02 2.81 -5.47
CA SER A 4 9.26 2.92 -4.04
C SER A 4 9.22 1.54 -3.39
N HIS A 5 10.17 1.26 -2.52
CA HIS A 5 10.26 -0.05 -1.88
C HIS A 5 9.81 0.03 -0.42
N PHE A 6 8.77 -0.75 -0.13
CA PHE A 6 8.29 -1.01 1.23
C PHE A 6 9.18 -2.03 1.93
N TYR A 7 9.34 -1.90 3.22
CA TYR A 7 9.91 -2.92 4.10
C TYR A 7 9.31 -2.85 5.51
N ASP A 8 9.36 -3.96 6.23
CA ASP A 8 8.89 -4.06 7.63
C ASP A 8 9.92 -3.48 8.61
N TRP A 9 10.29 -2.19 8.47
CA TRP A 9 11.36 -1.52 9.25
C TRP A 9 11.19 -1.69 10.75
N GLN A 10 9.95 -1.64 11.24
CA GLN A 10 9.61 -1.80 12.65
C GLN A 10 9.94 -3.19 13.21
N LYS A 11 10.17 -4.19 12.37
CA LYS A 11 10.58 -5.55 12.78
C LYS A 11 12.08 -5.73 12.88
N LEU A 12 12.85 -4.69 12.55
CA LEU A 12 14.30 -4.72 12.56
C LEU A 12 14.86 -4.04 13.81
N PRO A 13 15.95 -4.56 14.38
CA PRO A 13 16.78 -3.79 15.28
C PRO A 13 17.36 -2.55 14.58
N ASP A 14 17.40 -1.40 15.25
CA ASP A 14 17.93 -0.15 14.71
C ASP A 14 19.34 -0.31 14.10
N SER A 15 20.17 -1.19 14.72
CA SER A 15 21.52 -1.50 14.23
C SER A 15 21.58 -2.16 12.85
N MET A 16 20.45 -2.68 12.35
CA MET A 16 20.37 -3.33 11.03
C MET A 16 19.77 -2.44 9.96
N THR A 17 19.19 -1.31 10.35
CA THR A 17 18.48 -0.41 9.41
C THR A 17 19.41 0.10 8.31
N GLU A 18 20.62 0.55 8.67
CA GLU A 18 21.58 1.09 7.70
C GLU A 18 22.14 0.01 6.77
N ASP A 19 22.43 -1.18 7.29
CA ASP A 19 22.92 -2.31 6.49
C ASP A 19 21.86 -2.74 5.46
N LEU A 20 20.60 -2.78 5.86
CA LEU A 20 19.50 -3.14 4.96
C LEU A 20 19.24 -2.05 3.90
N MET A 21 19.35 -0.79 4.26
CA MET A 21 19.30 0.32 3.31
C MET A 21 20.45 0.23 2.29
N ALA A 22 21.66 -0.13 2.74
CA ALA A 22 22.79 -0.37 1.85
C ALA A 22 22.51 -1.53 0.87
N GLU A 23 21.84 -2.59 1.31
CA GLU A 23 21.43 -3.70 0.46
C GLU A 23 20.41 -3.25 -0.61
N PHE A 24 19.41 -2.43 -0.25
CA PHE A 24 18.48 -1.83 -1.23
C PHE A 24 19.21 -1.02 -2.29
N ASN A 25 20.12 -0.13 -1.86
CA ASN A 25 20.95 0.65 -2.80
C ASN A 25 21.84 -0.23 -3.67
N TRP A 26 22.45 -1.27 -3.11
CA TRP A 26 23.26 -2.24 -3.84
C TRP A 26 22.48 -2.92 -4.98
N HIS A 27 21.21 -3.20 -4.75
CA HIS A 27 20.30 -3.78 -5.74
C HIS A 27 19.62 -2.73 -6.64
N GLY A 28 20.03 -1.47 -6.60
CA GLY A 28 19.61 -0.42 -7.50
C GLY A 28 18.34 0.32 -7.09
N ALA A 29 17.79 0.06 -5.91
CA ALA A 29 16.70 0.86 -5.38
C ALA A 29 17.13 2.32 -5.17
N LYS A 30 16.22 3.26 -5.43
CA LYS A 30 16.44 4.69 -5.24
C LYS A 30 15.49 5.27 -4.19
N TYR A 31 14.32 4.67 -4.04
CA TYR A 31 13.27 5.19 -3.18
C TYR A 31 12.78 4.11 -2.21
N LEU A 32 12.63 4.53 -0.95
CA LEU A 32 12.01 3.72 0.09
C LEU A 32 10.71 4.37 0.54
N THR A 33 9.73 3.54 0.88
CA THR A 33 8.46 3.98 1.47
C THR A 33 8.60 4.11 2.98
N ILE A 34 8.03 5.17 3.55
CA ILE A 34 7.80 5.27 4.99
C ILE A 34 6.45 4.64 5.26
N ASN A 35 6.45 3.52 6.00
CA ASN A 35 5.23 2.75 6.21
C ASN A 35 4.44 3.17 7.45
N GLY A 36 3.14 2.84 7.47
CA GLY A 36 2.22 3.24 8.54
C GLY A 36 2.54 2.61 9.90
N HIS A 37 3.10 1.41 9.92
CA HIS A 37 3.52 0.77 11.19
C HIS A 37 4.69 1.51 11.82
N GLN A 38 5.69 1.94 11.01
CA GLN A 38 6.76 2.81 11.47
C GLN A 38 6.24 4.08 12.14
N LEU A 39 5.30 4.75 11.45
CA LEU A 39 4.72 5.99 11.94
C LEU A 39 3.90 5.77 13.23
N ALA A 40 3.16 4.67 13.31
CA ALA A 40 2.35 4.34 14.49
C ALA A 40 3.22 4.03 15.72
N GLU A 41 4.31 3.25 15.56
CA GLU A 41 5.20 2.90 16.66
C GLU A 41 5.97 4.10 17.23
N HIS A 42 6.27 5.08 16.39
CA HIS A 42 7.10 6.22 16.78
C HIS A 42 6.31 7.53 16.90
N VAL A 43 4.98 7.47 17.05
CA VAL A 43 4.13 8.67 17.11
C VAL A 43 4.54 9.67 18.20
N ASP A 44 5.04 9.20 19.33
CA ASP A 44 5.44 10.04 20.47
C ASP A 44 6.80 10.74 20.24
N ASP A 45 7.66 10.21 19.37
CA ASP A 45 8.93 10.82 18.94
C ASP A 45 9.13 10.78 17.42
N ALA A 46 8.07 11.02 16.66
CA ALA A 46 8.10 10.95 15.21
C ALA A 46 9.18 11.83 14.58
N SER A 47 9.42 13.03 15.14
CA SER A 47 10.44 13.95 14.64
C SER A 47 11.86 13.41 14.81
N GLY A 48 12.17 12.83 15.96
CA GLY A 48 13.47 12.21 16.22
C GLY A 48 13.69 11.01 15.30
N TYR A 49 12.71 10.12 15.26
CA TYR A 49 12.75 8.92 14.45
C TYR A 49 12.91 9.22 12.96
N LEU A 50 12.05 10.05 12.36
CA LEU A 50 12.06 10.36 10.93
C LEU A 50 13.35 11.10 10.52
N ARG A 51 13.89 11.95 11.40
CA ARG A 51 15.18 12.60 11.15
C ARG A 51 16.33 11.59 11.06
N ASN A 52 16.38 10.64 11.99
CA ASN A 52 17.40 9.59 11.99
C ASN A 52 17.23 8.65 10.79
N PHE A 53 16.02 8.19 10.53
CA PHE A 53 15.71 7.35 9.39
C PHE A 53 16.08 8.03 8.07
N GLY A 54 15.73 9.31 7.90
CA GLY A 54 16.11 10.11 6.75
C GLY A 54 17.63 10.34 6.64
N ALA A 55 18.36 10.38 7.76
CA ALA A 55 19.81 10.46 7.74
C ALA A 55 20.44 9.17 7.22
N HIS A 56 19.96 8.00 7.66
CA HIS A 56 20.39 6.69 7.15
C HIS A 56 20.08 6.54 5.65
N MET A 57 18.88 6.92 5.21
CA MET A 57 18.56 6.91 3.78
C MET A 57 19.55 7.74 2.95
N ARG A 58 19.82 8.98 3.37
CA ARG A 58 20.77 9.86 2.67
C ARG A 58 22.19 9.32 2.65
N ALA A 59 22.63 8.71 3.75
CA ALA A 59 23.96 8.06 3.83
C ALA A 59 24.10 6.93 2.80
N GLN A 60 22.97 6.27 2.47
CA GLN A 60 22.92 5.19 1.49
C GLN A 60 22.40 5.67 0.11
N HIS A 61 22.36 6.97 -0.18
CA HIS A 61 21.90 7.56 -1.44
C HIS A 61 20.45 7.19 -1.79
N LEU A 62 19.63 6.97 -0.79
CA LEU A 62 18.21 6.66 -0.92
C LEU A 62 17.36 7.88 -0.59
N GLU A 63 16.19 7.97 -1.18
CA GLU A 63 15.19 9.02 -0.97
C GLU A 63 13.83 8.40 -0.63
N THR A 64 12.87 9.24 -0.25
CA THR A 64 11.46 8.86 -0.18
C THR A 64 10.61 9.79 -1.03
N ARG A 65 9.54 9.27 -1.65
CA ARG A 65 8.54 10.02 -2.40
C ARG A 65 7.12 9.65 -2.02
N ASP A 66 6.99 8.62 -1.22
CA ASP A 66 5.77 7.93 -0.92
C ASP A 66 5.77 7.50 0.54
N ALA A 67 4.65 7.68 1.23
CA ALA A 67 4.45 7.23 2.58
C ALA A 67 3.05 6.65 2.75
N HIS A 68 2.91 5.65 3.62
CA HIS A 68 1.64 5.08 4.01
C HIS A 68 1.24 5.58 5.41
N ALA A 69 0.00 6.00 5.58
CA ALA A 69 -0.56 6.36 6.87
C ALA A 69 -0.68 5.12 7.78
N PRO A 70 -0.62 5.27 9.09
CA PRO A 70 -1.14 4.25 9.98
C PRO A 70 -2.59 3.90 9.62
N ALA A 71 -2.94 2.62 9.68
CA ALA A 71 -4.27 2.12 9.37
C ALA A 71 -4.82 1.24 10.51
N GLY A 72 -6.12 0.98 10.49
CA GLY A 72 -6.85 0.20 11.49
C GLY A 72 -7.59 1.07 12.50
N ASP A 73 -8.25 0.41 13.46
CA ASP A 73 -9.25 0.97 14.39
C ASP A 73 -8.86 2.25 15.11
N SER A 74 -7.56 2.46 15.33
CA SER A 74 -7.08 3.67 16.01
C SER A 74 -6.74 4.83 15.06
N TRP A 75 -6.77 4.58 13.73
CA TRP A 75 -6.26 5.49 12.72
C TRP A 75 -7.24 5.78 11.58
N ASP A 76 -8.34 5.04 11.51
CA ASP A 76 -9.32 5.15 10.45
C ASP A 76 -9.94 6.55 10.35
N LEU A 77 -10.17 7.04 9.14
CA LEU A 77 -10.76 8.35 8.90
C LEU A 77 -12.23 8.42 9.34
N ASN A 78 -12.91 7.28 9.37
CA ASN A 78 -14.33 7.15 9.68
C ASN A 78 -14.64 6.80 11.14
N ILE A 79 -13.67 6.93 12.04
CA ILE A 79 -13.87 6.72 13.48
C ILE A 79 -14.99 7.60 14.03
N VAL A 80 -15.84 7.01 14.88
CA VAL A 80 -17.01 7.68 15.45
C VAL A 80 -16.67 8.56 16.63
N ASP A 81 -15.71 8.15 17.48
CA ASP A 81 -15.34 8.86 18.72
C ASP A 81 -14.73 10.23 18.41
N PRO A 82 -15.36 11.35 18.90
CA PRO A 82 -14.88 12.70 18.58
C PRO A 82 -13.51 13.04 19.17
N ASP A 83 -13.13 12.43 20.30
CA ASP A 83 -11.83 12.68 20.91
C ASP A 83 -10.73 11.99 20.13
N GLN A 84 -10.98 10.76 19.72
CA GLN A 84 -10.07 10.03 18.84
C GLN A 84 -9.94 10.72 17.47
N ARG A 85 -11.03 11.20 16.87
CA ARG A 85 -10.99 11.97 15.62
C ARG A 85 -10.09 13.20 15.74
N ARG A 86 -10.19 13.97 16.85
CA ARG A 86 -9.31 15.13 17.08
C ARG A 86 -7.84 14.73 17.21
N LYS A 87 -7.56 13.59 17.84
CA LYS A 87 -6.22 13.04 17.98
C LYS A 87 -5.66 12.63 16.60
N ILE A 88 -6.43 11.88 15.83
CA ILE A 88 -6.05 11.41 14.48
C ILE A 88 -5.74 12.59 13.57
N PHE A 89 -6.61 13.60 13.54
CA PHE A 89 -6.37 14.82 12.75
C PHE A 89 -5.02 15.47 13.10
N LYS A 90 -4.72 15.63 14.39
CA LYS A 90 -3.45 16.23 14.84
C LYS A 90 -2.25 15.40 14.41
N VAL A 91 -2.35 14.09 14.54
CA VAL A 91 -1.23 13.17 14.20
C VAL A 91 -1.00 13.14 12.70
N HIS A 92 -2.04 13.00 11.88
CA HIS A 92 -1.86 13.05 10.42
C HIS A 92 -1.35 14.42 9.96
N SER A 93 -1.82 15.53 10.57
CA SER A 93 -1.30 16.86 10.25
C SER A 93 0.19 16.98 10.55
N MET A 94 0.62 16.46 11.70
CA MET A 94 2.03 16.40 12.09
C MET A 94 2.86 15.55 11.10
N PHE A 95 2.36 14.38 10.73
CA PHE A 95 3.05 13.53 9.75
C PHE A 95 3.17 14.23 8.40
N LEU A 96 2.12 14.86 7.89
CA LEU A 96 2.17 15.58 6.62
C LEU A 96 3.25 16.68 6.62
N GLU A 97 3.39 17.42 7.72
CA GLU A 97 4.45 18.45 7.85
C GLU A 97 5.85 17.83 7.83
N MET A 98 6.08 16.75 8.61
CA MET A 98 7.38 16.10 8.68
C MET A 98 7.75 15.36 7.38
N LEU A 99 6.79 14.71 6.75
CA LEU A 99 6.99 13.96 5.51
C LEU A 99 7.26 14.89 4.32
N ALA A 100 6.67 16.09 4.31
CA ALA A 100 6.98 17.11 3.31
C ALA A 100 8.47 17.52 3.35
N ASP A 101 9.02 17.69 4.55
CA ASP A 101 10.45 18.00 4.75
C ASP A 101 11.37 16.87 4.24
N MET A 102 10.86 15.65 4.16
CA MET A 102 11.59 14.50 3.62
C MET A 102 11.44 14.33 2.10
N GLY A 103 10.56 15.11 1.46
CA GLY A 103 10.31 15.06 0.02
C GLY A 103 9.22 14.06 -0.39
N VAL A 104 8.37 13.63 0.54
CA VAL A 104 7.18 12.81 0.24
C VAL A 104 6.19 13.61 -0.60
N HIS A 105 5.65 12.97 -1.64
CA HIS A 105 4.68 13.54 -2.56
C HIS A 105 3.28 12.93 -2.40
N THR A 106 3.22 11.65 -2.06
CA THR A 106 1.97 10.91 -1.84
C THR A 106 1.91 10.34 -0.43
N TYR A 107 0.75 10.45 0.20
CA TYR A 107 0.46 9.90 1.51
C TYR A 107 -0.78 9.02 1.39
N THR A 108 -0.56 7.70 1.30
CA THR A 108 -1.62 6.72 1.14
C THR A 108 -2.34 6.49 2.46
N MET A 109 -3.66 6.39 2.41
CA MET A 109 -4.49 6.15 3.60
C MET A 109 -5.74 5.35 3.29
N HIS A 110 -6.14 4.51 4.24
CA HIS A 110 -7.42 3.82 4.19
C HIS A 110 -8.55 4.73 4.69
N VAL A 111 -9.74 4.55 4.14
CA VAL A 111 -10.95 5.23 4.63
C VAL A 111 -11.32 4.70 6.01
N GLY A 112 -11.25 3.37 6.16
CA GLY A 112 -11.43 2.69 7.43
C GLY A 112 -12.15 1.37 7.32
N THR A 113 -12.29 0.74 8.49
CA THR A 113 -12.99 -0.51 8.66
C THR A 113 -14.43 -0.27 9.11
N ARG A 114 -15.28 -1.27 8.96
CA ARG A 114 -16.66 -1.25 9.40
C ARG A 114 -16.87 -2.00 10.73
N ASP A 115 -16.00 -2.97 11.00
CA ASP A 115 -16.17 -3.92 12.09
C ASP A 115 -15.79 -3.39 13.46
N TYR A 116 -14.84 -2.47 13.50
CA TYR A 116 -14.37 -1.85 14.74
C TYR A 116 -15.22 -0.68 15.18
N MET A 117 -16.34 -0.45 14.49
CA MET A 117 -17.27 0.59 14.87
C MET A 117 -18.16 0.08 16.01
N PRO A 118 -18.41 0.91 17.04
CA PRO A 118 -19.44 0.60 18.02
C PRO A 118 -20.74 0.23 17.32
N PRO A 119 -21.60 -0.63 17.92
CA PRO A 119 -22.80 -1.17 17.27
C PRO A 119 -23.78 -0.13 16.72
N HIS A 120 -23.46 1.14 16.81
CA HIS A 120 -24.30 2.26 16.44
C HIS A 120 -23.97 2.86 15.06
N CYS A 121 -22.94 2.43 14.34
CA CYS A 121 -22.55 3.03 13.07
C CYS A 121 -22.04 1.96 12.08
N SER A 122 -22.89 1.01 11.77
CA SER A 122 -22.58 -0.08 10.84
C SER A 122 -22.99 0.20 9.39
N GLU A 123 -23.62 1.34 9.11
CA GLU A 123 -24.09 1.70 7.78
C GLU A 123 -23.05 2.55 7.04
N LEU A 124 -22.84 2.29 5.75
CA LEU A 124 -21.86 3.01 4.92
C LEU A 124 -22.11 4.52 4.84
N PRO A 125 -23.34 5.05 4.65
CA PRO A 125 -23.52 6.49 4.52
C PRO A 125 -23.06 7.33 5.72
N PRO A 126 -23.33 6.94 6.99
CA PRO A 126 -22.74 7.60 8.15
C PRO A 126 -21.21 7.51 8.20
N LEU A 127 -20.62 6.34 7.90
CA LEU A 127 -19.18 6.15 7.89
C LEU A 127 -18.49 7.00 6.81
N ARG A 128 -19.08 7.07 5.63
CA ARG A 128 -18.62 7.96 4.54
C ARG A 128 -18.62 9.41 4.98
N ARG A 129 -19.66 9.89 5.65
CA ARG A 129 -19.73 11.27 6.14
C ARG A 129 -18.62 11.58 7.13
N LEU A 130 -18.32 10.65 8.05
CA LEU A 130 -17.21 10.79 8.99
C LEU A 130 -15.85 10.89 8.27
N ALA A 131 -15.64 10.08 7.23
CA ALA A 131 -14.44 10.18 6.40
C ALA A 131 -14.39 11.51 5.63
N GLU A 132 -15.50 11.96 5.04
CA GLU A 132 -15.60 13.27 4.38
C GLU A 132 -15.22 14.42 5.32
N GLU A 133 -15.77 14.44 6.55
CA GLU A 133 -15.43 15.44 7.57
C GLU A 133 -13.94 15.43 7.93
N MET A 134 -13.32 14.26 8.03
CA MET A 134 -11.89 14.16 8.30
C MET A 134 -11.07 14.67 7.12
N LEU A 135 -11.45 14.34 5.89
CA LEU A 135 -10.79 14.83 4.68
C LEU A 135 -10.96 16.34 4.51
N GLU A 136 -12.12 16.91 4.87
CA GLU A 136 -12.32 18.37 4.89
C GLU A 136 -11.29 19.09 5.79
N LEU A 137 -10.90 18.47 6.90
CA LEU A 137 -9.88 19.00 7.80
C LEU A 137 -8.46 18.77 7.28
N LEU A 138 -8.17 17.60 6.69
CA LEU A 138 -6.83 17.22 6.26
C LEU A 138 -6.41 17.86 4.93
N LEU A 139 -7.34 18.10 4.01
CA LEU A 139 -7.02 18.63 2.68
C LEU A 139 -6.29 19.98 2.70
N PRO A 140 -6.70 20.96 3.52
CA PRO A 140 -5.92 22.20 3.64
C PRO A 140 -4.49 22.01 4.15
N VAL A 141 -4.29 20.99 5.02
CA VAL A 141 -2.94 20.65 5.52
C VAL A 141 -2.12 19.99 4.42
N ALA A 142 -2.72 19.08 3.67
CA ALA A 142 -2.10 18.40 2.54
C ALA A 142 -1.68 19.41 1.45
N GLU A 143 -2.58 20.34 1.09
CA GLU A 143 -2.29 21.43 0.14
C GLU A 143 -1.14 22.30 0.60
N LYS A 144 -1.14 22.77 1.86
CA LYS A 144 -0.06 23.58 2.45
C LYS A 144 1.29 22.86 2.33
N ASN A 145 1.32 21.57 2.53
CA ASN A 145 2.52 20.75 2.49
C ASN A 145 2.83 20.14 1.11
N GLN A 146 1.99 20.40 0.11
CA GLN A 146 2.11 19.88 -1.26
C GLN A 146 2.19 18.34 -1.33
N ILE A 147 1.46 17.65 -0.44
CA ILE A 147 1.33 16.21 -0.42
C ILE A 147 -0.08 15.82 -0.89
N ILE A 148 -0.16 14.87 -1.82
CA ILE A 148 -1.43 14.30 -2.27
C ILE A 148 -1.86 13.21 -1.28
N LEU A 149 -3.05 13.35 -0.70
CA LEU A 149 -3.71 12.27 0.02
C LEU A 149 -4.21 11.26 -1.01
N ALA A 150 -3.75 10.02 -0.92
CA ALA A 150 -4.11 8.94 -1.82
C ALA A 150 -4.97 7.92 -1.06
N VAL A 151 -6.30 7.97 -1.24
CA VAL A 151 -7.21 7.00 -0.61
C VAL A 151 -7.15 5.67 -1.36
N GLU A 152 -7.00 4.60 -0.59
CA GLU A 152 -6.67 3.28 -1.12
C GLU A 152 -7.89 2.36 -1.14
N ASN A 153 -8.02 1.55 -2.21
CA ASN A 153 -8.96 0.44 -2.21
C ASN A 153 -8.45 -0.72 -1.35
N SER A 154 -9.35 -1.28 -0.57
CA SER A 154 -9.10 -2.49 0.19
C SER A 154 -10.32 -3.42 0.12
N PHE A 155 -10.28 -4.49 0.89
CA PHE A 155 -11.36 -5.50 0.88
C PHE A 155 -12.50 -5.18 1.85
N GLU A 156 -12.38 -4.16 2.70
CA GLU A 156 -13.47 -3.70 3.56
C GLU A 156 -14.43 -2.80 2.80
N ALA A 157 -15.70 -2.86 3.15
CA ALA A 157 -16.75 -2.13 2.46
C ALA A 157 -16.52 -0.60 2.35
N PRO A 158 -16.02 0.12 3.37
CA PRO A 158 -15.72 1.55 3.24
C PRO A 158 -14.56 1.87 2.29
N ASN A 159 -13.70 0.89 1.99
CA ASN A 159 -12.56 1.01 1.09
C ASN A 159 -12.85 0.42 -0.31
N ALA A 160 -14.10 0.07 -0.61
CA ALA A 160 -14.47 -0.43 -1.94
C ALA A 160 -14.16 0.63 -3.02
N PRO A 161 -13.82 0.24 -4.25
CA PRO A 161 -13.49 1.17 -5.32
C PRO A 161 -14.51 2.29 -5.53
N ASP A 162 -15.80 1.98 -5.47
CA ASP A 162 -16.87 2.99 -5.62
C ASP A 162 -16.90 3.99 -4.46
N GLU A 163 -16.60 3.56 -3.23
CA GLU A 163 -16.51 4.45 -2.07
C GLU A 163 -15.30 5.38 -2.17
N VAL A 164 -14.14 4.83 -2.51
CA VAL A 164 -12.88 5.57 -2.68
C VAL A 164 -12.99 6.59 -3.81
N VAL A 165 -13.51 6.18 -4.97
CA VAL A 165 -13.76 7.08 -6.11
C VAL A 165 -14.78 8.15 -5.75
N GLY A 166 -15.86 7.76 -5.05
CA GLY A 166 -16.90 8.69 -4.61
C GLY A 166 -16.36 9.82 -3.73
N LEU A 167 -15.39 9.53 -2.84
CA LEU A 167 -14.71 10.57 -2.05
C LEU A 167 -13.92 11.54 -2.95
N VAL A 168 -13.12 11.01 -3.89
CA VAL A 168 -12.32 11.85 -4.80
C VAL A 168 -13.22 12.74 -5.68
N GLU A 169 -14.30 12.20 -6.22
CA GLU A 169 -15.27 12.94 -7.03
C GLU A 169 -16.05 14.01 -6.22
N ARG A 170 -16.30 13.72 -4.96
CA ARG A 170 -16.97 14.65 -4.04
C ARG A 170 -16.16 15.91 -3.81
N PHE A 171 -14.87 15.75 -3.53
CA PHE A 171 -14.00 16.89 -3.20
C PHE A 171 -13.48 17.63 -4.43
N LYS A 172 -13.22 16.94 -5.52
CA LYS A 172 -12.64 17.48 -6.76
C LYS A 172 -11.34 18.27 -6.51
N SER A 173 -10.60 17.87 -5.48
CA SER A 173 -9.36 18.51 -5.09
C SER A 173 -8.17 17.90 -5.84
N PRO A 174 -7.18 18.68 -6.28
CA PRO A 174 -5.93 18.13 -6.79
C PRO A 174 -5.13 17.38 -5.71
N TRP A 175 -5.43 17.63 -4.44
CA TRP A 175 -4.74 17.05 -3.28
C TRP A 175 -5.43 15.81 -2.72
N LEU A 176 -6.49 15.31 -3.38
CA LEU A 176 -7.13 14.03 -3.07
C LEU A 176 -7.21 13.18 -4.33
N ARG A 177 -6.59 12.01 -4.30
CA ARG A 177 -6.51 11.05 -5.40
C ARG A 177 -6.69 9.64 -4.87
N CYS A 178 -6.62 8.65 -5.77
CA CYS A 178 -6.66 7.24 -5.43
C CYS A 178 -5.25 6.63 -5.38
N CYS A 179 -5.04 5.77 -4.39
CA CYS A 179 -4.05 4.70 -4.45
C CYS A 179 -4.74 3.42 -4.94
N PHE A 180 -4.24 2.80 -5.97
CA PHE A 180 -4.75 1.51 -6.43
C PHE A 180 -3.89 0.38 -5.87
N ASP A 181 -4.45 -0.43 -4.98
CA ASP A 181 -3.83 -1.67 -4.53
C ASP A 181 -4.28 -2.86 -5.38
N ALA A 182 -3.30 -3.50 -6.04
CA ALA A 182 -3.54 -4.59 -6.97
C ALA A 182 -3.88 -5.91 -6.28
N GLY A 183 -3.31 -6.16 -5.11
CA GLY A 183 -3.58 -7.36 -4.34
C GLY A 183 -4.96 -7.34 -3.71
N HIS A 184 -5.37 -6.21 -3.15
CA HIS A 184 -6.72 -6.01 -2.63
C HIS A 184 -7.77 -6.12 -3.77
N ALA A 185 -7.50 -5.50 -4.92
CA ALA A 185 -8.37 -5.63 -6.09
C ALA A 185 -8.47 -7.08 -6.58
N CYS A 186 -7.36 -7.81 -6.64
CA CYS A 186 -7.34 -9.24 -6.99
C CYS A 186 -8.18 -10.07 -6.02
N ARG A 187 -8.09 -9.80 -4.72
CA ARG A 187 -8.87 -10.47 -3.68
C ARG A 187 -10.37 -10.23 -3.83
N MET A 188 -10.77 -9.05 -4.26
CA MET A 188 -12.17 -8.65 -4.43
C MET A 188 -12.68 -8.78 -5.88
N ALA A 189 -11.87 -9.36 -6.78
CA ALA A 189 -12.24 -9.47 -8.18
C ALA A 189 -13.38 -10.48 -8.41
N ASP A 190 -14.37 -10.09 -9.24
CA ASP A 190 -15.44 -10.98 -9.73
C ASP A 190 -14.97 -11.69 -11.01
N PHE A 191 -14.68 -12.99 -10.91
CA PHE A 191 -14.30 -13.82 -12.04
C PHE A 191 -15.09 -15.14 -12.05
N GLU A 192 -15.25 -15.68 -13.25
CA GLU A 192 -16.00 -16.93 -13.45
C GLU A 192 -15.38 -18.10 -12.66
N GLY A 193 -16.23 -18.84 -11.96
CA GLY A 193 -15.79 -20.00 -11.15
C GLY A 193 -15.24 -19.65 -9.77
N ARG A 194 -15.37 -18.40 -9.32
CA ARG A 194 -14.93 -17.99 -7.99
C ARG A 194 -15.74 -18.68 -6.90
N ASP A 195 -15.04 -19.37 -6.00
CA ASP A 195 -15.64 -20.03 -4.84
C ASP A 195 -15.53 -19.15 -3.59
N LEU A 196 -16.61 -18.47 -3.22
CA LEU A 196 -16.66 -17.60 -2.04
C LEU A 196 -16.44 -18.35 -0.73
N SER A 197 -16.63 -19.68 -0.69
CA SER A 197 -16.37 -20.47 0.52
C SER A 197 -14.89 -20.56 0.89
N LEU A 198 -13.99 -20.22 -0.05
CA LEU A 198 -12.54 -20.15 0.17
C LEU A 198 -12.09 -18.82 0.80
N TYR A 199 -12.97 -17.83 0.90
CA TYR A 199 -12.68 -16.65 1.71
C TYR A 199 -12.52 -17.05 3.17
N ARG A 200 -11.57 -16.42 3.82
CA ARG A 200 -11.42 -16.61 5.26
C ARG A 200 -12.72 -16.14 5.94
N PRO A 201 -13.45 -17.03 6.62
CA PRO A 201 -14.71 -16.67 7.27
C PRO A 201 -14.50 -15.54 8.30
N GLY A 202 -15.48 -14.70 8.46
CA GLY A 202 -15.55 -13.69 9.52
C GLY A 202 -15.28 -12.28 9.00
N TYR A 203 -14.04 -11.91 8.85
CA TYR A 203 -13.64 -10.49 8.70
C TYR A 203 -14.26 -9.76 7.49
N ILE A 204 -14.20 -10.36 6.28
CA ILE A 204 -14.80 -9.73 5.09
C ILE A 204 -16.33 -9.74 5.18
N GLU A 205 -16.92 -10.88 5.55
CA GLU A 205 -18.38 -10.98 5.67
C GLU A 205 -18.93 -9.99 6.68
N GLU A 206 -18.24 -9.77 7.79
CA GLU A 206 -18.60 -8.79 8.82
C GLU A 206 -18.56 -7.38 8.26
N SER A 207 -17.47 -6.99 7.61
CA SER A 207 -17.33 -5.66 6.98
C SER A 207 -18.42 -5.37 5.94
N TRP A 208 -18.88 -6.39 5.22
CA TRP A 208 -19.93 -6.30 4.21
C TRP A 208 -21.32 -6.64 4.74
N HIS A 209 -21.46 -6.94 6.04
CA HIS A 209 -22.70 -7.41 6.65
C HIS A 209 -23.34 -8.59 5.89
N GLY A 210 -22.52 -9.54 5.50
CA GLY A 210 -22.93 -10.73 4.74
C GLY A 210 -23.23 -10.52 3.27
N HIS A 211 -23.11 -9.29 2.73
CA HIS A 211 -23.40 -8.94 1.35
C HIS A 211 -22.16 -8.46 0.60
N ILE A 212 -21.17 -9.35 0.46
CA ILE A 212 -19.93 -9.05 -0.24
C ILE A 212 -20.20 -8.65 -1.69
N ILE A 213 -19.73 -7.48 -2.09
CA ILE A 213 -19.80 -7.00 -3.48
C ILE A 213 -18.42 -7.19 -4.09
N LEU A 214 -18.34 -8.06 -5.10
CA LEU A 214 -17.13 -8.27 -5.88
C LEU A 214 -17.10 -7.32 -7.08
N GLU A 215 -15.90 -6.94 -7.49
CA GLU A 215 -15.66 -6.00 -8.57
C GLU A 215 -15.15 -6.69 -9.83
N LYS A 216 -15.79 -6.42 -10.99
CA LYS A 216 -15.32 -6.96 -12.27
C LYS A 216 -14.05 -6.28 -12.74
N ASP A 217 -13.96 -4.98 -12.53
CA ASP A 217 -12.81 -4.18 -12.95
C ASP A 217 -12.64 -2.96 -12.02
N ALA A 218 -12.04 -3.21 -10.86
CA ALA A 218 -11.73 -2.17 -9.88
C ALA A 218 -10.82 -1.09 -10.48
N TYR A 219 -9.84 -1.51 -11.30
CA TYR A 219 -8.89 -0.58 -11.87
C TYR A 219 -9.53 0.39 -12.88
N ALA A 220 -10.41 -0.08 -13.75
CA ALA A 220 -11.09 0.80 -14.70
C ALA A 220 -11.86 1.95 -14.02
N LYS A 221 -12.45 1.68 -12.85
CA LYS A 221 -13.12 2.71 -12.04
C LYS A 221 -12.13 3.72 -11.46
N MET A 222 -11.01 3.26 -10.93
CA MET A 222 -10.04 4.08 -10.20
C MET A 222 -9.02 4.78 -11.11
N LYS A 223 -8.74 4.24 -12.31
CA LYS A 223 -7.73 4.72 -13.24
C LYS A 223 -7.72 6.23 -13.48
N PRO A 224 -8.86 6.93 -13.66
CA PRO A 224 -8.86 8.39 -13.89
C PRO A 224 -8.31 9.20 -12.70
N PHE A 225 -8.30 8.61 -11.51
CA PHE A 225 -7.96 9.25 -10.25
C PHE A 225 -6.69 8.72 -9.59
N THR A 226 -6.12 7.63 -10.13
CA THR A 226 -4.96 6.95 -9.55
C THR A 226 -3.69 7.76 -9.70
N VAL A 227 -3.03 8.06 -8.59
CA VAL A 227 -1.74 8.77 -8.52
C VAL A 227 -0.60 7.87 -8.09
N THR A 228 -0.89 6.85 -7.30
CA THR A 228 0.06 5.82 -6.87
C THR A 228 -0.59 4.45 -6.92
N ALA A 229 0.20 3.39 -7.01
CA ALA A 229 -0.29 2.02 -6.98
C ALA A 229 0.58 1.16 -6.07
N HIS A 230 -0.06 0.32 -5.25
CA HIS A 230 0.58 -0.70 -4.44
C HIS A 230 0.52 -2.03 -5.18
N LEU A 231 1.68 -2.65 -5.33
CA LEU A 231 1.82 -3.87 -6.10
C LEU A 231 2.39 -4.99 -5.24
N HIS A 232 1.58 -5.99 -5.03
CA HIS A 232 1.93 -7.28 -4.45
C HIS A 232 1.02 -8.35 -5.04
N ASP A 233 1.36 -9.61 -4.87
CA ASP A 233 0.56 -10.71 -5.41
C ASP A 233 -0.12 -11.52 -4.29
N ASN A 234 -1.12 -12.31 -4.66
CA ASN A 234 -1.83 -13.22 -3.77
C ASN A 234 -2.51 -14.36 -4.56
N ASN A 235 -3.29 -15.18 -3.86
CA ASN A 235 -4.04 -16.30 -4.44
C ASN A 235 -5.48 -15.91 -4.84
N GLY A 236 -5.85 -14.65 -4.80
CA GLY A 236 -7.19 -14.15 -5.08
C GLY A 236 -8.20 -14.31 -3.92
N TYR A 237 -7.86 -14.99 -2.83
CA TYR A 237 -8.78 -15.23 -1.71
C TYR A 237 -8.32 -14.67 -0.37
N SER A 238 -7.04 -14.44 -0.22
CA SER A 238 -6.47 -13.92 1.01
C SER A 238 -5.45 -12.83 0.71
N ASP A 239 -5.37 -11.87 1.60
CA ASP A 239 -4.42 -10.78 1.54
C ASP A 239 -3.03 -11.28 1.95
N GLN A 240 -2.25 -11.71 0.95
CA GLN A 240 -0.99 -12.40 1.19
C GLN A 240 0.23 -11.50 1.15
N HIS A 241 0.21 -10.43 0.36
CA HIS A 241 1.37 -9.57 0.11
C HIS A 241 2.61 -10.36 -0.37
N LYS A 242 2.41 -11.25 -1.35
CA LYS A 242 3.49 -12.01 -1.97
C LYS A 242 4.35 -11.14 -2.88
N LEU A 243 5.49 -11.69 -3.27
CA LEU A 243 6.31 -11.12 -4.33
C LEU A 243 5.49 -10.96 -5.62
N ALA A 244 5.67 -9.86 -6.32
CA ALA A 244 5.09 -9.66 -7.64
C ALA A 244 5.44 -10.85 -8.56
N PHE A 245 4.47 -11.33 -9.33
CA PHE A 245 4.52 -12.51 -10.21
C PHE A 245 4.44 -13.89 -9.50
N ASP A 246 4.24 -13.94 -8.18
CA ASP A 246 4.16 -15.19 -7.40
C ASP A 246 2.71 -15.60 -7.04
N GLY A 247 1.72 -15.04 -7.71
CA GLY A 247 0.31 -15.29 -7.43
C GLY A 247 -0.55 -15.42 -8.67
N CYS A 248 -1.77 -14.86 -8.62
CA CYS A 248 -2.76 -15.02 -9.66
C CYS A 248 -3.11 -13.73 -10.43
N ILE A 249 -2.42 -12.63 -10.18
CA ILE A 249 -2.65 -11.37 -10.91
C ILE A 249 -2.17 -11.50 -12.36
N ASP A 250 -3.00 -11.07 -13.30
CA ASP A 250 -2.57 -10.88 -14.70
C ASP A 250 -1.70 -9.63 -14.81
N TRP A 251 -0.42 -9.82 -14.56
CA TRP A 251 0.58 -8.74 -14.56
C TRP A 251 0.72 -8.03 -15.89
N HIS A 252 0.57 -8.74 -17.01
CA HIS A 252 0.68 -8.10 -18.32
C HIS A 252 -0.48 -7.12 -18.56
N LYS A 253 -1.71 -7.54 -18.21
CA LYS A 253 -2.89 -6.68 -18.28
C LYS A 253 -2.72 -5.50 -17.35
N LEU A 254 -2.45 -5.76 -16.07
CA LEU A 254 -2.33 -4.72 -15.04
C LEU A 254 -1.27 -3.67 -15.39
N LEU A 255 -0.06 -4.09 -15.74
CA LEU A 255 1.02 -3.16 -16.06
C LEU A 255 0.75 -2.35 -17.33
N SER A 256 0.07 -2.95 -18.34
CA SER A 256 -0.38 -2.21 -19.52
C SER A 256 -1.38 -1.11 -19.17
N GLU A 257 -2.33 -1.40 -18.29
CA GLU A 257 -3.33 -0.44 -17.81
C GLU A 257 -2.70 0.67 -16.95
N LEU A 258 -1.78 0.31 -16.05
CA LEU A 258 -1.02 1.27 -15.23
C LEU A 258 -0.16 2.20 -16.09
N ARG A 259 0.52 1.66 -17.10
CA ARG A 259 1.34 2.45 -18.03
C ARG A 259 0.54 3.54 -18.75
N ASP A 260 -0.71 3.25 -19.05
CA ASP A 260 -1.64 4.18 -19.72
C ASP A 260 -2.40 5.10 -18.73
N THR A 261 -1.98 5.16 -17.47
CA THR A 261 -2.61 5.98 -16.44
C THR A 261 -2.03 7.38 -16.41
N PRO A 262 -2.83 8.43 -16.72
CA PRO A 262 -2.28 9.77 -16.98
C PRO A 262 -1.60 10.41 -15.78
N SER A 263 -2.10 10.10 -14.56
CA SER A 263 -1.68 10.77 -13.31
C SER A 263 -0.78 9.89 -12.45
N LEU A 264 -0.42 8.68 -12.91
CA LEU A 264 0.38 7.77 -12.11
C LEU A 264 1.79 8.36 -11.88
N PHE A 265 2.08 8.67 -10.64
CA PHE A 265 3.34 9.25 -10.19
C PHE A 265 4.33 8.18 -9.70
N SER A 266 3.86 7.26 -8.87
CA SER A 266 4.68 6.23 -8.22
C SER A 266 4.02 4.86 -8.20
N ILE A 267 4.86 3.86 -8.07
CA ILE A 267 4.48 2.48 -7.77
C ILE A 267 5.25 2.07 -6.53
N GLN A 268 4.56 1.51 -5.56
CA GLN A 268 5.13 0.96 -4.34
C GLN A 268 5.07 -0.56 -4.38
N ASN A 269 6.16 -1.24 -4.01
CA ASN A 269 6.04 -2.63 -3.62
C ASN A 269 5.45 -2.68 -2.20
N GLU A 270 4.44 -3.48 -1.98
CA GLU A 270 3.87 -3.67 -0.66
C GLU A 270 3.89 -5.13 -0.24
N MET A 271 5.06 -5.72 -0.39
CA MET A 271 5.28 -7.13 -0.09
C MET A 271 5.62 -7.36 1.38
N ALA A 272 5.06 -8.41 1.97
CA ALA A 272 5.38 -8.83 3.33
C ALA A 272 6.72 -9.60 3.36
N HIS A 273 7.83 -8.88 3.29
CA HIS A 273 9.18 -9.43 3.21
C HIS A 273 9.47 -10.47 4.29
N SER A 274 9.21 -10.14 5.54
CA SER A 274 9.47 -11.04 6.68
C SER A 274 8.56 -12.26 6.70
N LYS A 275 7.29 -12.11 6.31
CA LYS A 275 6.29 -13.19 6.29
C LYS A 275 6.61 -14.26 5.23
N HIS A 276 7.10 -13.83 4.07
CA HIS A 276 7.37 -14.71 2.92
C HIS A 276 8.86 -14.95 2.70
N HIS A 277 9.71 -14.46 3.59
CA HIS A 277 11.17 -14.57 3.46
C HIS A 277 11.69 -14.07 2.10
N ILE A 278 11.15 -12.93 1.64
CA ILE A 278 11.51 -12.32 0.36
C ILE A 278 12.83 -11.55 0.53
N PRO A 279 13.93 -11.98 -0.11
CA PRO A 279 15.18 -11.23 -0.09
C PRO A 279 15.02 -9.87 -0.80
N VAL A 280 15.73 -8.85 -0.32
CA VAL A 280 15.73 -7.51 -0.93
C VAL A 280 16.08 -7.57 -2.41
N GLY A 281 17.12 -8.32 -2.78
CA GLY A 281 17.52 -8.48 -4.17
C GLY A 281 16.41 -9.02 -5.07
N ARG A 282 15.60 -9.97 -4.58
CA ARG A 282 14.45 -10.51 -5.33
C ARG A 282 13.33 -9.49 -5.51
N ALA A 283 13.07 -8.71 -4.48
CA ALA A 283 12.11 -7.62 -4.55
C ALA A 283 12.55 -6.55 -5.57
N CYS A 284 13.79 -6.11 -5.48
CA CYS A 284 14.36 -5.13 -6.42
C CYS A 284 14.38 -5.67 -7.86
N GLU A 285 14.72 -6.94 -8.07
CA GLU A 285 14.72 -7.57 -9.40
C GLU A 285 13.33 -7.62 -10.03
N ALA A 286 12.29 -7.98 -9.26
CA ALA A 286 10.91 -8.00 -9.73
C ALA A 286 10.44 -6.59 -10.12
N PHE A 287 10.77 -5.59 -9.32
CA PHE A 287 10.36 -4.21 -9.60
C PHE A 287 11.21 -3.51 -10.67
N ALA A 288 12.45 -3.92 -10.86
CA ALA A 288 13.24 -3.51 -12.03
C ALA A 288 12.61 -4.02 -13.34
N ALA A 289 12.06 -5.25 -13.35
CA ALA A 289 11.32 -5.77 -14.51
C ALA A 289 10.03 -4.97 -14.78
N ILE A 290 9.36 -4.48 -13.74
CA ILE A 290 8.21 -3.57 -13.87
C ILE A 290 8.66 -2.22 -14.44
N GLU A 291 9.76 -1.63 -13.94
CA GLU A 291 10.33 -0.38 -14.46
C GLU A 291 10.69 -0.50 -15.94
N ASP A 292 11.33 -1.60 -16.32
CA ASP A 292 11.67 -1.91 -17.70
C ASP A 292 10.42 -2.02 -18.59
N PHE A 293 9.35 -2.63 -18.08
CA PHE A 293 8.06 -2.69 -18.80
C PHE A 293 7.49 -1.29 -19.06
N PHE A 294 7.53 -0.40 -18.08
CA PHE A 294 7.08 0.98 -18.30
C PHE A 294 7.90 1.70 -19.37
N ALA A 295 9.19 1.44 -19.45
CA ALA A 295 10.07 2.03 -20.44
C ALA A 295 9.90 1.43 -21.86
N THR A 296 9.74 0.10 -21.94
CA THR A 296 9.85 -0.64 -23.21
C THR A 296 8.53 -1.22 -23.72
N GLY A 297 7.57 -1.47 -22.83
CA GLY A 297 6.33 -2.22 -23.11
C GLY A 297 6.53 -3.74 -23.16
N VAL A 298 7.71 -4.22 -22.81
CA VAL A 298 8.02 -5.66 -22.80
C VAL A 298 8.26 -6.13 -21.37
N LEU A 299 7.44 -7.08 -20.90
CA LEU A 299 7.61 -7.69 -19.60
C LEU A 299 8.60 -8.86 -19.71
N ASN A 300 9.81 -8.63 -19.25
CA ASN A 300 10.84 -9.66 -19.16
C ASN A 300 10.87 -10.22 -17.74
N THR A 301 9.87 -11.01 -17.38
CA THR A 301 9.97 -11.82 -16.19
C THR A 301 10.93 -12.97 -16.49
N LYS A 302 12.08 -12.99 -15.81
CA LYS A 302 13.03 -14.11 -15.92
C LYS A 302 12.48 -15.30 -15.13
N THR A 303 11.42 -15.91 -15.63
CA THR A 303 10.86 -17.19 -15.14
C THR A 303 11.92 -18.28 -15.05
N ASP A 304 12.99 -18.21 -15.84
CA ASP A 304 14.15 -19.11 -15.74
C ASP A 304 14.92 -18.98 -14.41
N HIS A 305 14.85 -17.85 -13.72
CA HIS A 305 15.49 -17.69 -12.41
C HIS A 305 14.68 -18.35 -11.29
N GLU A 306 13.36 -18.38 -11.35
CA GLU A 306 12.53 -19.08 -10.39
C GLU A 306 12.83 -20.58 -10.36
N HIS A 307 12.95 -21.17 -11.53
CA HIS A 307 13.34 -22.60 -11.64
C HIS A 307 14.74 -22.84 -11.08
N ARG A 308 15.69 -21.93 -11.29
CA ARG A 308 17.05 -22.04 -10.74
C ARG A 308 17.07 -21.85 -9.23
N PHE A 309 16.31 -20.89 -8.69
CA PHE A 309 16.28 -20.61 -7.26
C PHE A 309 15.58 -21.72 -6.48
N GLN A 310 14.43 -22.22 -6.95
CA GLN A 310 13.77 -23.38 -6.37
C GLN A 310 14.65 -24.64 -6.48
N THR A 311 15.39 -24.78 -7.56
CA THR A 311 16.35 -25.88 -7.73
C THR A 311 17.52 -25.74 -6.76
N VAL A 312 18.04 -24.54 -6.54
CA VAL A 312 19.13 -24.29 -5.58
C VAL A 312 18.66 -24.52 -4.15
N ILE A 313 17.50 -24.00 -3.75
CA ILE A 313 16.95 -24.24 -2.41
C ILE A 313 16.62 -25.73 -2.19
N SER A 314 16.00 -26.37 -3.16
CA SER A 314 15.69 -27.81 -3.04
C SER A 314 16.95 -28.68 -2.98
N THR A 315 18.02 -28.23 -3.63
CA THR A 315 19.34 -28.89 -3.58
C THR A 315 20.05 -28.65 -2.23
N LEU A 316 19.97 -27.42 -1.70
CA LEU A 316 20.52 -27.10 -0.38
C LEU A 316 19.79 -27.82 0.75
N LEU A 317 18.45 -27.90 0.67
CA LEU A 317 17.65 -28.63 1.65
C LEU A 317 17.91 -30.13 1.62
N LYS A 318 18.09 -30.72 0.42
CA LYS A 318 18.46 -32.15 0.29
C LYS A 318 19.86 -32.47 0.77
N ASN A 319 20.79 -31.52 0.69
CA ASN A 319 22.16 -31.69 1.16
C ASN A 319 22.33 -31.38 2.65
N GLY A 320 21.36 -30.77 3.31
CA GLY A 320 21.33 -30.54 4.75
C GLY A 320 20.70 -31.68 5.57
N GLU A 321 20.19 -32.72 4.92
CA GLU A 321 19.61 -33.91 5.56
C GLU A 321 20.57 -35.14 5.57
N ASN A 322 21.87 -34.95 5.27
CA ASN A 322 22.91 -36.01 5.36
C ASN A 322 23.94 -35.69 6.44
#